data_cccfea24e7a195a142a5d3a3b16c1972
#
_entry.id   cccfea24e7a195a142a5d3a3b16c1972
#
_cell.length_a   1.000
_cell.length_b   1.000
_cell.length_c   1.000
_cell.angle_alpha   90.00
_cell.angle_beta   90.00
_cell.angle_gamma   90.00
#
_symmetry.space_group_name_H-M   'P 1'
#
loop_
_entity.id
_entity.type
_entity.pdbx_description
1 polymer ?
#
loop_
_entity_poly.entity_id
_entity_poly.type
_entity_poly.pdbx_seq_one_letter_code
_entity_poly.pdbx_strand_id
1 'polypeptide(L)'
;MANVSSSNGLEKRPKLRFPSFDEPWQSTLLSSVFAKNTKKNTDGQITNVICNSAKQGLIPQREYFDKDIANSDNTSGYYIIEENDFVYNPRKSSDAPYGPISSYKYSDAGIVSPLYLCFRAKGAINPSFYEWYFRSSAWHRYVYMSGDSGARHDRVSIKDDVFFAMPISIPSVREQEHIASFLDMIDQRIDKQRALVDNFKKYKRGVMQRIFRQTATHEGEAWTCVRLGEVFKKVSRRNTKCLVKNVITNSAEYGLIPQRDFFDKDIAVDGNTANYYIIEEGDFVYNPRKSNTAPYGPFNRYNLSERGIISPLYTCLVLQADINPSYLAWYFRSDAWHRYIYDNGSQGVRHDRVSMTDDLLMGIPVMFPNIIKQQVYAEILDKIETRLQTAQKEYELLVSMKNGFAQQLFI
;
A
#
# COMPACT_ATOMS: atom_id res chain seq x y z
N MET A 1 11.99 -29.66 -9.06
CA MET A 1 13.42 -29.29 -9.20
C MET A 1 13.51 -28.31 -10.37
N ALA A 2 13.94 -27.10 -10.13
CA ALA A 2 14.12 -26.11 -11.19
C ALA A 2 15.37 -26.48 -12.00
N ASN A 3 15.21 -26.76 -13.28
CA ASN A 3 16.34 -26.92 -14.19
C ASN A 3 16.99 -25.55 -14.40
N VAL A 4 18.13 -25.32 -13.76
CA VAL A 4 19.02 -24.19 -14.06
C VAL A 4 19.76 -24.54 -15.35
N SER A 5 19.30 -24.04 -16.49
CA SER A 5 20.01 -24.23 -17.75
C SER A 5 21.25 -23.32 -17.79
N SER A 6 22.39 -23.92 -17.94
CA SER A 6 23.67 -23.26 -18.22
C SER A 6 23.59 -22.50 -19.55
N SER A 7 24.00 -21.23 -19.52
CA SER A 7 24.04 -20.29 -20.63
C SER A 7 25.12 -20.68 -21.66
N ASN A 8 24.77 -21.56 -22.60
CA ASN A 8 25.44 -21.61 -23.90
C ASN A 8 24.40 -21.27 -24.97
N GLY A 9 24.44 -20.01 -25.41
CA GLY A 9 23.47 -19.36 -26.27
C GLY A 9 23.01 -20.22 -27.43
N LEU A 10 21.70 -20.39 -27.50
CA LEU A 10 20.90 -20.54 -28.70
C LEU A 10 19.42 -20.85 -28.40
N GLU A 11 19.06 -21.33 -27.23
CA GLU A 11 17.66 -21.62 -26.90
C GLU A 11 17.10 -20.57 -25.94
N LYS A 12 16.14 -19.76 -26.40
CA LYS A 12 15.42 -18.81 -25.55
C LYS A 12 14.43 -19.58 -24.66
N ARG A 13 14.79 -19.74 -23.39
CA ARG A 13 13.99 -20.39 -22.36
C ARG A 13 13.84 -19.48 -21.14
N PRO A 14 12.63 -19.36 -20.56
CA PRO A 14 12.47 -18.61 -19.31
C PRO A 14 13.21 -19.30 -18.17
N LYS A 15 13.57 -18.54 -17.13
CA LYS A 15 14.25 -19.06 -15.93
C LYS A 15 13.39 -20.03 -15.15
N LEU A 16 12.07 -19.78 -15.12
CA LEU A 16 11.07 -20.64 -14.53
C LEU A 16 10.13 -21.11 -15.64
N ARG A 17 9.89 -22.42 -15.71
CA ARG A 17 9.03 -23.04 -16.72
C ARG A 17 8.27 -24.21 -16.16
N PHE A 18 7.05 -24.43 -16.65
CA PHE A 18 6.28 -25.61 -16.30
C PHE A 18 6.92 -26.90 -16.85
N PRO A 19 7.00 -27.97 -16.06
CA PRO A 19 7.74 -29.19 -16.44
C PRO A 19 7.27 -29.88 -17.72
N SER A 20 6.02 -29.62 -18.14
CA SER A 20 5.41 -30.22 -19.33
C SER A 20 5.77 -29.55 -20.65
N PHE A 21 6.62 -28.49 -20.63
CA PHE A 21 6.95 -27.71 -21.83
C PHE A 21 8.48 -27.66 -22.00
N ASP A 22 8.99 -28.27 -23.08
CA ASP A 22 10.41 -28.35 -23.40
C ASP A 22 10.79 -27.63 -24.70
N GLU A 23 9.81 -27.32 -25.56
CA GLU A 23 10.08 -26.67 -26.84
C GLU A 23 10.60 -25.24 -26.66
N PRO A 24 11.60 -24.79 -27.45
CA PRO A 24 12.11 -23.43 -27.38
C PRO A 24 11.03 -22.43 -27.78
N TRP A 25 11.03 -21.27 -27.13
CA TRP A 25 10.12 -20.18 -27.49
C TRP A 25 10.51 -19.58 -28.85
N GLN A 26 9.51 -19.31 -29.69
CA GLN A 26 9.71 -18.72 -31.01
C GLN A 26 9.97 -17.22 -30.89
N SER A 27 11.06 -16.74 -31.51
CA SER A 27 11.34 -15.30 -31.60
C SER A 27 10.64 -14.71 -32.83
N THR A 28 9.86 -13.67 -32.61
CA THR A 28 9.18 -12.93 -33.70
C THR A 28 9.16 -11.44 -33.37
N LEU A 29 8.66 -10.62 -34.29
CA LEU A 29 8.49 -9.18 -34.06
C LEU A 29 7.08 -8.90 -33.53
N LEU A 30 6.93 -7.87 -32.70
CA LEU A 30 5.62 -7.41 -32.21
C LEU A 30 4.68 -7.11 -33.39
N SER A 31 5.20 -6.54 -34.49
CA SER A 31 4.48 -6.28 -35.74
C SER A 31 3.91 -7.54 -36.41
N SER A 32 4.43 -8.72 -36.13
CA SER A 32 3.88 -9.98 -36.65
C SER A 32 2.57 -10.37 -35.96
N VAL A 33 2.41 -9.98 -34.70
CA VAL A 33 1.26 -10.32 -33.87
C VAL A 33 0.23 -9.20 -33.83
N PHE A 34 0.70 -7.95 -33.78
CA PHE A 34 -0.16 -6.77 -33.60
C PHE A 34 -0.03 -5.78 -34.74
N ALA A 35 -1.11 -5.02 -34.98
CA ALA A 35 -1.14 -3.87 -35.86
C ALA A 35 -1.57 -2.62 -35.08
N LYS A 36 -1.06 -1.46 -35.47
CA LYS A 36 -1.50 -0.17 -34.90
C LYS A 36 -2.99 0.03 -35.17
N ASN A 37 -3.74 0.39 -34.11
CA ASN A 37 -5.12 0.84 -34.23
C ASN A 37 -5.14 2.38 -34.32
N THR A 38 -5.70 2.91 -35.41
CA THR A 38 -5.78 4.36 -35.68
C THR A 38 -7.21 4.87 -35.84
N LYS A 39 -8.23 4.02 -35.51
CA LYS A 39 -9.65 4.37 -35.64
C LYS A 39 -9.98 5.50 -34.64
N LYS A 40 -10.43 6.63 -35.15
CA LYS A 40 -10.76 7.82 -34.36
C LYS A 40 -12.26 7.95 -34.14
N ASN A 41 -12.64 8.57 -33.02
CA ASN A 41 -14.01 8.91 -32.63
C ASN A 41 -14.49 10.19 -33.34
N THR A 42 -14.38 10.24 -34.67
CA THR A 42 -14.64 11.45 -35.46
C THR A 42 -16.09 11.92 -35.39
N ASP A 43 -17.02 11.02 -35.20
CA ASP A 43 -18.48 11.28 -35.07
C ASP A 43 -18.91 11.60 -33.62
N GLY A 44 -18.00 11.48 -32.64
CA GLY A 44 -18.27 11.76 -31.23
C GLY A 44 -19.28 10.82 -30.57
N GLN A 45 -19.59 9.68 -31.20
CA GLN A 45 -20.63 8.76 -30.69
C GLN A 45 -20.21 8.05 -29.40
N ILE A 46 -18.89 7.79 -29.22
CA ILE A 46 -18.39 7.10 -28.03
C ILE A 46 -17.93 8.14 -27.01
N THR A 47 -18.55 8.12 -25.85
CA THR A 47 -18.28 9.07 -24.75
C THR A 47 -17.53 8.44 -23.55
N ASN A 48 -17.35 7.12 -23.57
CA ASN A 48 -16.66 6.39 -22.49
C ASN A 48 -15.15 6.60 -22.59
N VAL A 49 -14.64 7.62 -21.90
CA VAL A 49 -13.20 7.93 -21.87
C VAL A 49 -12.47 6.99 -20.93
N ILE A 50 -11.44 6.32 -21.44
CA ILE A 50 -10.64 5.34 -20.73
C ILE A 50 -9.25 5.91 -20.45
N CYS A 51 -8.75 5.72 -19.25
CA CYS A 51 -7.35 5.97 -18.90
C CYS A 51 -6.61 4.65 -18.65
N ASN A 52 -5.29 4.64 -18.92
CA ASN A 52 -4.44 3.49 -18.64
C ASN A 52 -3.61 3.74 -17.37
N SER A 53 -4.03 3.13 -16.29
CA SER A 53 -3.38 3.16 -14.98
C SER A 53 -2.34 2.04 -14.86
N ALA A 54 -1.17 2.34 -14.29
CA ALA A 54 -0.15 1.31 -14.01
C ALA A 54 -0.63 0.22 -13.04
N LYS A 55 -1.57 0.55 -12.14
CA LYS A 55 -2.08 -0.40 -11.14
C LYS A 55 -3.36 -1.12 -11.56
N GLN A 56 -4.26 -0.40 -12.22
CA GLN A 56 -5.61 -0.87 -12.52
C GLN A 56 -5.82 -1.21 -14.00
N GLY A 57 -4.83 -0.91 -14.86
CA GLY A 57 -4.96 -1.10 -16.30
C GLY A 57 -5.90 -0.06 -16.93
N LEU A 58 -6.64 -0.49 -17.96
CA LEU A 58 -7.60 0.35 -18.67
C LEU A 58 -8.93 0.41 -17.92
N ILE A 59 -9.25 1.58 -17.38
CA ILE A 59 -10.47 1.84 -16.60
C ILE A 59 -11.15 3.12 -17.05
N PRO A 60 -12.49 3.24 -16.88
CA PRO A 60 -13.19 4.48 -17.12
C PRO A 60 -12.59 5.65 -16.34
N GLN A 61 -12.39 6.78 -17.01
CA GLN A 61 -11.76 7.95 -16.40
C GLN A 61 -12.52 8.44 -15.16
N ARG A 62 -13.85 8.31 -15.14
CA ARG A 62 -14.72 8.69 -14.01
C ARG A 62 -14.49 7.82 -12.76
N GLU A 63 -13.99 6.61 -12.92
CA GLU A 63 -13.64 5.73 -11.79
C GLU A 63 -12.25 6.04 -11.22
N TYR A 64 -11.40 6.72 -12.01
CA TYR A 64 -10.04 7.04 -11.61
C TYR A 64 -9.87 8.45 -11.03
N PHE A 65 -10.65 9.41 -11.53
CA PHE A 65 -10.59 10.81 -11.10
C PHE A 65 -11.98 11.28 -10.62
N ASP A 66 -12.01 12.01 -9.52
CA ASP A 66 -13.23 12.63 -8.98
C ASP A 66 -13.78 13.77 -9.89
N LYS A 67 -13.10 14.09 -10.98
CA LYS A 67 -13.48 15.14 -11.94
C LYS A 67 -13.34 14.65 -13.38
N ASP A 68 -14.28 15.01 -14.23
CA ASP A 68 -14.15 14.83 -15.68
C ASP A 68 -13.02 15.72 -16.23
N ILE A 69 -11.90 15.09 -16.65
CA ILE A 69 -10.73 15.79 -17.21
C ILE A 69 -10.91 15.98 -18.74
N ALA A 70 -11.62 15.06 -19.40
CA ALA A 70 -11.95 15.20 -20.81
C ALA A 70 -13.30 15.93 -20.96
N ASN A 71 -13.27 17.13 -21.54
CA ASN A 71 -14.50 17.79 -22.00
C ASN A 71 -15.05 17.02 -23.19
N SER A 72 -16.37 16.78 -23.21
CA SER A 72 -17.10 16.12 -24.30
C SER A 72 -16.82 16.74 -25.68
N ASP A 73 -16.46 18.02 -25.73
CA ASP A 73 -16.26 18.80 -26.95
C ASP A 73 -14.90 18.56 -27.64
N ASN A 74 -14.00 17.74 -27.07
CA ASN A 74 -12.63 17.57 -27.59
C ASN A 74 -12.20 16.11 -27.75
N THR A 75 -13.14 15.18 -27.92
CA THR A 75 -12.85 13.74 -28.04
C THR A 75 -12.83 13.19 -29.46
N SER A 76 -13.09 14.03 -30.47
CA SER A 76 -13.09 13.62 -31.90
C SER A 76 -11.73 13.10 -32.39
N GLY A 77 -10.64 13.56 -31.77
CA GLY A 77 -9.29 13.09 -32.03
C GLY A 77 -8.89 11.81 -31.29
N TYR A 78 -9.71 11.31 -30.35
CA TYR A 78 -9.40 10.15 -29.52
C TYR A 78 -9.50 8.86 -30.34
N TYR A 79 -8.68 7.87 -29.96
CA TYR A 79 -8.73 6.55 -30.58
C TYR A 79 -9.81 5.68 -29.96
N ILE A 80 -10.56 4.98 -30.82
CA ILE A 80 -11.56 3.98 -30.40
C ILE A 80 -10.84 2.67 -30.11
N ILE A 81 -11.10 2.11 -28.93
CA ILE A 81 -10.65 0.79 -28.52
C ILE A 81 -11.84 -0.12 -28.27
N GLU A 82 -11.66 -1.38 -28.62
CA GLU A 82 -12.64 -2.46 -28.47
C GLU A 82 -12.04 -3.57 -27.60
N GLU A 83 -12.86 -4.54 -27.17
CA GLU A 83 -12.41 -5.65 -26.33
C GLU A 83 -11.16 -6.33 -26.90
N ASN A 84 -10.18 -6.60 -26.06
CA ASN A 84 -8.86 -7.16 -26.37
C ASN A 84 -7.91 -6.25 -27.19
N ASP A 85 -8.26 -4.98 -27.43
CA ASP A 85 -7.27 -4.00 -27.88
C ASP A 85 -6.27 -3.69 -26.77
N PHE A 86 -5.03 -3.45 -27.14
CA PHE A 86 -3.97 -3.03 -26.23
C PHE A 86 -3.69 -1.55 -26.35
N VAL A 87 -3.39 -0.93 -25.22
CA VAL A 87 -3.04 0.49 -25.15
C VAL A 87 -1.75 0.67 -24.37
N TYR A 88 -0.79 1.30 -24.99
CA TYR A 88 0.44 1.74 -24.35
C TYR A 88 0.35 3.22 -23.98
N ASN A 89 0.48 3.51 -22.67
CA ASN A 89 0.63 4.86 -22.17
C ASN A 89 2.13 5.10 -21.89
N PRO A 90 2.82 5.97 -22.64
CA PRO A 90 4.26 6.16 -22.49
C PRO A 90 4.67 6.89 -21.20
N ARG A 91 3.72 7.30 -20.35
CA ARG A 91 3.99 8.03 -19.11
C ARG A 91 4.61 7.11 -18.07
N LYS A 92 5.78 7.51 -17.56
CA LYS A 92 6.53 6.77 -16.53
C LYS A 92 5.91 6.99 -15.16
N SER A 93 5.97 5.95 -14.33
CA SER A 93 5.62 6.00 -12.90
C SER A 93 6.51 5.03 -12.12
N SER A 94 6.46 5.07 -10.78
CA SER A 94 7.15 4.10 -9.92
C SER A 94 6.74 2.65 -10.21
N ASP A 95 5.45 2.44 -10.51
CA ASP A 95 4.90 1.11 -10.79
C ASP A 95 5.08 0.67 -12.26
N ALA A 96 5.34 1.59 -13.17
CA ALA A 96 5.59 1.32 -14.58
C ALA A 96 6.69 2.26 -15.12
N PRO A 97 7.97 1.92 -14.94
CA PRO A 97 9.10 2.79 -15.29
C PRO A 97 9.21 3.05 -16.79
N TYR A 98 8.62 2.22 -17.64
CA TYR A 98 8.54 2.39 -19.09
C TYR A 98 7.13 2.69 -19.59
N GLY A 99 6.20 3.00 -18.69
CA GLY A 99 4.78 3.21 -18.99
C GLY A 99 3.98 1.90 -19.03
N PRO A 100 2.70 1.90 -18.65
CA PRO A 100 1.87 0.70 -18.67
C PRO A 100 1.38 0.35 -20.06
N ILE A 101 1.31 -0.95 -20.35
CA ILE A 101 0.62 -1.54 -21.49
C ILE A 101 -0.47 -2.46 -20.93
N SER A 102 -1.73 -2.24 -21.32
CA SER A 102 -2.85 -3.00 -20.80
C SER A 102 -3.83 -3.38 -21.92
N SER A 103 -4.52 -4.52 -21.75
CA SER A 103 -5.61 -4.93 -22.64
C SER A 103 -6.95 -4.33 -22.17
N TYR A 104 -7.81 -3.99 -23.13
CA TYR A 104 -9.16 -3.50 -22.85
C TYR A 104 -10.11 -4.68 -22.64
N LYS A 105 -10.82 -4.69 -21.50
CA LYS A 105 -11.58 -5.86 -21.03
C LYS A 105 -13.11 -5.68 -21.05
N TYR A 106 -13.57 -4.49 -21.46
CA TYR A 106 -15.00 -4.20 -21.49
C TYR A 106 -15.58 -4.53 -22.85
N SER A 107 -16.85 -4.98 -22.87
CA SER A 107 -17.61 -5.32 -24.08
C SER A 107 -17.96 -4.07 -24.91
N ASP A 108 -18.22 -2.94 -24.20
CA ASP A 108 -18.56 -1.67 -24.84
C ASP A 108 -17.28 -0.95 -25.28
N ALA A 109 -17.31 -0.35 -26.47
CA ALA A 109 -16.18 0.42 -26.96
C ALA A 109 -15.85 1.62 -26.07
N GLY A 110 -14.56 1.89 -25.91
CA GLY A 110 -14.06 3.06 -25.20
C GLY A 110 -13.22 3.95 -26.09
N ILE A 111 -12.90 5.14 -25.62
CA ILE A 111 -11.97 6.06 -26.29
C ILE A 111 -10.80 6.43 -25.38
N VAL A 112 -9.62 6.55 -25.98
CA VAL A 112 -8.40 6.89 -25.27
C VAL A 112 -7.69 8.07 -25.90
N SER A 113 -6.90 8.78 -25.11
CA SER A 113 -6.13 9.94 -25.55
C SER A 113 -5.26 9.64 -26.76
N PRO A 114 -5.14 10.56 -27.74
CA PRO A 114 -4.23 10.42 -28.88
C PRO A 114 -2.74 10.39 -28.50
N LEU A 115 -2.42 10.63 -27.24
CA LEU A 115 -1.06 10.48 -26.70
C LEU A 115 -0.68 9.02 -26.43
N TYR A 116 -1.65 8.11 -26.49
CA TYR A 116 -1.42 6.67 -26.29
C TYR A 116 -1.24 5.96 -27.62
N LEU A 117 -0.48 4.88 -27.60
CA LEU A 117 -0.35 4.00 -28.77
C LEU A 117 -1.34 2.84 -28.60
N CYS A 118 -2.32 2.77 -29.50
CA CYS A 118 -3.33 1.72 -29.53
C CYS A 118 -2.96 0.66 -30.56
N PHE A 119 -3.13 -0.61 -30.21
CA PHE A 119 -2.82 -1.70 -31.14
C PHE A 119 -3.74 -2.90 -30.91
N ARG A 120 -3.98 -3.63 -32.00
CA ARG A 120 -4.91 -4.77 -32.06
C ARG A 120 -4.20 -5.98 -32.62
N ALA A 121 -4.57 -7.17 -32.15
CA ALA A 121 -4.07 -8.42 -32.69
C ALA A 121 -4.51 -8.62 -34.13
N LYS A 122 -3.61 -9.16 -34.95
CA LYS A 122 -3.86 -9.50 -36.36
C LYS A 122 -4.62 -10.81 -36.55
N GLY A 123 -4.65 -11.64 -35.51
CA GLY A 123 -5.31 -12.94 -35.49
C GLY A 123 -5.71 -13.35 -34.06
N ALA A 124 -6.10 -14.58 -33.87
CA ALA A 124 -6.42 -15.11 -32.56
C ALA A 124 -5.18 -15.14 -31.66
N ILE A 125 -5.29 -14.59 -30.48
CA ILE A 125 -4.24 -14.56 -29.44
C ILE A 125 -4.83 -14.98 -28.11
N ASN A 126 -3.96 -15.22 -27.11
CA ASN A 126 -4.35 -15.22 -25.69
C ASN A 126 -4.10 -13.84 -25.11
N PRO A 127 -5.11 -12.96 -24.93
CA PRO A 127 -4.90 -11.58 -24.46
C PRO A 127 -4.29 -11.52 -23.07
N SER A 128 -4.65 -12.45 -22.17
CA SER A 128 -4.11 -12.50 -20.81
C SER A 128 -2.61 -12.80 -20.81
N PHE A 129 -2.12 -13.72 -21.68
CA PHE A 129 -0.69 -13.98 -21.82
C PHE A 129 0.09 -12.70 -22.23
N TYR A 130 -0.39 -11.97 -23.23
CA TYR A 130 0.28 -10.74 -23.67
C TYR A 130 0.17 -9.62 -22.63
N GLU A 131 -0.92 -9.53 -21.89
CA GLU A 131 -1.04 -8.60 -20.78
C GLU A 131 0.02 -8.89 -19.71
N TRP A 132 0.23 -10.16 -19.34
CA TRP A 132 1.28 -10.55 -18.41
C TRP A 132 2.68 -10.34 -18.97
N TYR A 133 2.89 -10.59 -20.27
CA TYR A 133 4.14 -10.26 -20.94
C TYR A 133 4.48 -8.77 -20.79
N PHE A 134 3.53 -7.89 -21.04
CA PHE A 134 3.73 -6.45 -20.91
C PHE A 134 3.78 -5.94 -19.47
N ARG A 135 3.26 -6.68 -18.51
CA ARG A 135 3.46 -6.41 -17.07
C ARG A 135 4.82 -6.90 -16.56
N SER A 136 5.50 -7.78 -17.32
CA SER A 136 6.86 -8.24 -17.00
C SER A 136 7.91 -7.21 -17.45
N SER A 137 9.17 -7.45 -17.11
CA SER A 137 10.31 -6.65 -17.57
C SER A 137 10.93 -7.12 -18.88
N ALA A 138 10.38 -8.13 -19.54
CA ALA A 138 10.97 -8.75 -20.73
C ALA A 138 11.20 -7.77 -21.89
N TRP A 139 10.34 -6.78 -22.06
CA TRP A 139 10.41 -5.77 -23.12
C TRP A 139 11.13 -4.46 -22.71
N HIS A 140 11.41 -4.27 -21.43
CA HIS A 140 11.97 -3.00 -20.91
C HIS A 140 13.34 -2.67 -21.51
N ARG A 141 14.22 -3.69 -21.63
CA ARG A 141 15.55 -3.48 -22.19
C ARG A 141 15.51 -2.98 -23.63
N TYR A 142 14.59 -3.51 -24.44
CA TYR A 142 14.43 -3.06 -25.81
C TYR A 142 14.02 -1.59 -25.88
N VAL A 143 13.01 -1.21 -25.09
CA VAL A 143 12.55 0.18 -25.04
C VAL A 143 13.62 1.12 -24.50
N TYR A 144 14.40 0.68 -23.50
CA TYR A 144 15.52 1.47 -22.98
C TYR A 144 16.60 1.73 -24.06
N MET A 145 16.96 0.72 -24.85
CA MET A 145 18.00 0.81 -25.87
C MET A 145 17.54 1.53 -27.14
N SER A 146 16.25 1.46 -27.46
CA SER A 146 15.67 1.96 -28.73
C SER A 146 14.88 3.25 -28.56
N GLY A 147 14.51 3.61 -27.31
CA GLY A 147 13.83 4.84 -27.00
C GLY A 147 14.79 6.03 -27.00
N ASP A 148 14.32 7.16 -27.51
CA ASP A 148 15.05 8.41 -27.41
C ASP A 148 14.86 8.98 -25.98
N SER A 149 15.94 9.39 -25.33
CA SER A 149 15.90 10.09 -24.04
C SER A 149 15.45 11.55 -24.22
N GLY A 150 14.32 11.73 -24.93
CA GLY A 150 13.79 13.04 -25.31
C GLY A 150 13.63 14.01 -24.14
N ALA A 151 13.38 15.25 -24.45
CA ALA A 151 13.34 16.43 -23.58
C ALA A 151 12.34 16.35 -22.38
N ARG A 152 11.54 15.29 -22.27
CA ARG A 152 10.59 15.07 -21.16
C ARG A 152 10.99 13.84 -20.36
N HIS A 153 11.45 14.05 -19.14
CA HIS A 153 11.86 12.96 -18.24
C HIS A 153 10.70 12.07 -17.74
N ASP A 154 9.44 12.54 -17.87
CA ASP A 154 8.23 11.85 -17.39
C ASP A 154 7.64 10.85 -18.40
N ARG A 155 8.21 10.75 -19.62
CA ARG A 155 7.68 9.89 -20.70
C ARG A 155 8.79 9.14 -21.41
N VAL A 156 8.40 7.97 -21.95
CA VAL A 156 9.19 7.25 -22.94
C VAL A 156 8.91 7.88 -24.31
N SER A 157 9.97 8.22 -25.04
CA SER A 157 9.90 8.63 -26.44
C SER A 157 10.38 7.48 -27.32
N ILE A 158 9.46 6.82 -28.02
CA ILE A 158 9.75 5.73 -28.96
C ILE A 158 8.84 5.90 -30.17
N LYS A 159 9.41 5.77 -31.38
CA LYS A 159 8.63 5.83 -32.62
C LYS A 159 7.81 4.55 -32.77
N ASP A 160 6.65 4.65 -33.42
CA ASP A 160 5.74 3.53 -33.61
C ASP A 160 6.39 2.36 -34.38
N ASP A 161 7.12 2.66 -35.45
CA ASP A 161 7.84 1.66 -36.24
C ASP A 161 8.89 0.92 -35.41
N VAL A 162 9.61 1.66 -34.57
CA VAL A 162 10.59 1.08 -33.61
C VAL A 162 9.88 0.26 -32.55
N PHE A 163 8.76 0.72 -32.01
CA PHE A 163 7.98 -0.05 -31.03
C PHE A 163 7.49 -1.38 -31.62
N PHE A 164 6.94 -1.36 -32.83
CA PHE A 164 6.46 -2.58 -33.51
C PHE A 164 7.60 -3.50 -34.04
N ALA A 165 8.82 -2.99 -34.16
CA ALA A 165 10.00 -3.80 -34.45
C ALA A 165 10.57 -4.53 -33.23
N MET A 166 9.94 -4.38 -32.05
CA MET A 166 10.35 -5.05 -30.82
C MET A 166 10.32 -6.57 -30.98
N PRO A 167 11.45 -7.27 -30.72
CA PRO A 167 11.47 -8.72 -30.71
C PRO A 167 10.74 -9.24 -29.46
N ILE A 168 9.84 -10.18 -29.66
CA ILE A 168 9.12 -10.86 -28.59
C ILE A 168 9.36 -12.36 -28.70
N SER A 169 9.39 -13.04 -27.57
CA SER A 169 9.50 -14.50 -27.52
C SER A 169 8.17 -15.09 -27.10
N ILE A 170 7.66 -16.05 -27.89
CA ILE A 170 6.30 -16.58 -27.75
C ILE A 170 6.38 -18.10 -27.62
N PRO A 171 5.81 -18.70 -26.54
CA PRO A 171 5.66 -20.15 -26.40
C PRO A 171 4.51 -20.68 -27.23
N SER A 172 4.32 -22.01 -27.20
CA SER A 172 3.13 -22.65 -27.76
C SER A 172 1.85 -22.11 -27.12
N VAL A 173 0.72 -22.12 -27.86
CA VAL A 173 -0.57 -21.63 -27.36
C VAL A 173 -0.94 -22.29 -26.02
N ARG A 174 -0.71 -23.59 -25.89
CA ARG A 174 -0.96 -24.34 -24.67
C ARG A 174 -0.12 -23.82 -23.48
N GLU A 175 1.14 -23.47 -23.70
CA GLU A 175 2.00 -22.88 -22.65
C GLU A 175 1.56 -21.45 -22.31
N GLN A 176 1.14 -20.65 -23.31
CA GLN A 176 0.55 -19.33 -23.06
C GLN A 176 -0.65 -19.41 -22.13
N GLU A 177 -1.57 -20.37 -22.37
CA GLU A 177 -2.75 -20.61 -21.53
C GLU A 177 -2.36 -20.98 -20.10
N HIS A 178 -1.34 -21.84 -19.93
CA HIS A 178 -0.88 -22.25 -18.60
C HIS A 178 -0.27 -21.08 -17.82
N ILE A 179 0.60 -20.30 -18.47
CA ILE A 179 1.22 -19.12 -17.85
C ILE A 179 0.17 -18.09 -17.47
N ALA A 180 -0.74 -17.76 -18.39
CA ALA A 180 -1.81 -16.79 -18.16
C ALA A 180 -2.72 -17.24 -17.01
N SER A 181 -3.22 -18.47 -17.07
CA SER A 181 -4.10 -19.04 -16.05
C SER A 181 -3.44 -19.07 -14.67
N PHE A 182 -2.17 -19.43 -14.59
CA PHE A 182 -1.41 -19.45 -13.34
C PHE A 182 -1.28 -18.05 -12.71
N LEU A 183 -0.91 -17.05 -13.51
CA LEU A 183 -0.75 -15.68 -13.04
C LEU A 183 -2.09 -15.03 -12.70
N ASP A 184 -3.14 -15.32 -13.48
CA ASP A 184 -4.50 -14.87 -13.20
C ASP A 184 -5.03 -15.44 -11.88
N MET A 185 -4.76 -16.73 -11.58
CA MET A 185 -5.12 -17.34 -10.29
C MET A 185 -4.40 -16.68 -9.12
N ILE A 186 -3.11 -16.32 -9.28
CA ILE A 186 -2.38 -15.60 -8.25
C ILE A 186 -2.97 -14.19 -8.05
N ASP A 187 -3.28 -13.48 -9.11
CA ASP A 187 -3.88 -12.14 -9.04
C ASP A 187 -5.24 -12.18 -8.33
N GLN A 188 -6.10 -13.14 -8.68
CA GLN A 188 -7.36 -13.38 -7.97
C GLN A 188 -7.16 -13.71 -6.48
N ARG A 189 -6.12 -14.47 -6.14
CA ARG A 189 -5.78 -14.77 -4.75
C ARG A 189 -5.35 -13.52 -4.00
N ILE A 190 -4.55 -12.65 -4.63
CA ILE A 190 -4.13 -11.35 -4.09
C ILE A 190 -5.34 -10.47 -3.82
N ASP A 191 -6.29 -10.38 -4.76
CA ASP A 191 -7.50 -9.56 -4.59
C ASP A 191 -8.37 -10.06 -3.43
N LYS A 192 -8.55 -11.38 -3.30
CA LYS A 192 -9.28 -11.98 -2.16
C LYS A 192 -8.57 -11.71 -0.83
N GLN A 193 -7.24 -11.81 -0.81
CA GLN A 193 -6.44 -11.55 0.39
C GLN A 193 -6.50 -10.07 0.79
N ARG A 194 -6.46 -9.16 -0.19
CA ARG A 194 -6.64 -7.72 0.02
C ARG A 194 -8.01 -7.41 0.63
N ALA A 195 -9.07 -7.98 0.06
CA ALA A 195 -10.42 -7.82 0.59
C ALA A 195 -10.54 -8.35 2.03
N LEU A 196 -9.86 -9.47 2.35
CA LEU A 196 -9.80 -10.00 3.71
C LEU A 196 -9.13 -9.02 4.68
N VAL A 197 -8.00 -8.43 4.30
CA VAL A 197 -7.31 -7.39 5.10
C VAL A 197 -8.23 -6.20 5.35
N ASP A 198 -8.92 -5.70 4.32
CA ASP A 198 -9.83 -4.57 4.44
C ASP A 198 -11.04 -4.89 5.33
N ASN A 199 -11.56 -6.11 5.25
CA ASN A 199 -12.63 -6.59 6.12
C ASN A 199 -12.18 -6.68 7.58
N PHE A 200 -10.97 -7.16 7.87
CA PHE A 200 -10.43 -7.16 9.23
C PHE A 200 -10.23 -5.74 9.78
N LYS A 201 -9.77 -4.79 8.95
CA LYS A 201 -9.65 -3.37 9.35
C LYS A 201 -11.02 -2.79 9.73
N LYS A 202 -12.05 -3.03 8.91
CA LYS A 202 -13.43 -2.59 9.18
C LYS A 202 -13.99 -3.25 10.45
N TYR A 203 -13.81 -4.55 10.59
CA TYR A 203 -14.27 -5.31 11.76
C TYR A 203 -13.61 -4.81 13.05
N LYS A 204 -12.29 -4.66 13.06
CA LYS A 204 -11.56 -4.08 14.21
C LYS A 204 -12.13 -2.72 14.61
N ARG A 205 -12.33 -1.82 13.64
CA ARG A 205 -12.93 -0.50 13.90
C ARG A 205 -14.32 -0.63 14.52
N GLY A 206 -15.18 -1.48 13.98
CA GLY A 206 -16.53 -1.69 14.49
C GLY A 206 -16.54 -2.24 15.93
N VAL A 207 -15.67 -3.22 16.23
CA VAL A 207 -15.51 -3.77 17.58
C VAL A 207 -15.00 -2.71 18.57
N MET A 208 -13.97 -1.94 18.18
CA MET A 208 -13.46 -0.84 19.01
C MET A 208 -14.55 0.19 19.31
N GLN A 209 -15.29 0.62 18.28
CA GLN A 209 -16.41 1.55 18.49
C GLN A 209 -17.47 0.99 19.42
N ARG A 210 -17.81 -0.29 19.29
CA ARG A 210 -18.80 -0.94 20.15
C ARG A 210 -18.31 -1.01 21.60
N ILE A 211 -17.03 -1.32 21.84
CA ILE A 211 -16.45 -1.41 23.18
C ILE A 211 -16.36 -0.01 23.82
N PHE A 212 -15.77 0.97 23.13
CA PHE A 212 -15.37 2.25 23.73
C PHE A 212 -16.39 3.38 23.60
N ARG A 213 -17.37 3.31 22.67
CA ARG A 213 -18.46 4.31 22.57
C ARG A 213 -19.64 4.06 23.50
N GLN A 214 -19.79 2.83 24.02
CA GLN A 214 -20.96 2.45 24.83
C GLN A 214 -20.89 2.92 26.30
N THR A 215 -20.04 3.87 26.60
CA THR A 215 -19.79 4.36 27.96
C THR A 215 -20.96 5.08 28.62
N ALA A 216 -22.04 5.41 27.87
CA ALA A 216 -23.17 6.18 28.41
C ALA A 216 -24.49 5.39 28.60
N THR A 217 -24.61 4.15 28.12
CA THR A 217 -25.93 3.48 28.00
C THR A 217 -25.92 1.98 28.33
N HIS A 218 -24.91 1.44 29.00
CA HIS A 218 -25.01 0.05 29.46
C HIS A 218 -25.96 -0.03 30.67
N GLU A 219 -27.20 -0.34 30.40
CA GLU A 219 -28.15 -0.77 31.43
C GLU A 219 -27.53 -1.90 32.26
N GLY A 220 -27.18 -1.60 33.49
CA GLY A 220 -26.81 -2.60 34.51
C GLY A 220 -25.34 -2.71 34.88
N GLU A 221 -24.37 -1.99 34.28
CA GLU A 221 -22.96 -2.07 34.68
C GLU A 221 -22.31 -0.71 34.89
N ALA A 222 -21.75 -0.52 36.09
CA ALA A 222 -21.01 0.70 36.41
C ALA A 222 -19.62 0.69 35.75
N TRP A 223 -19.42 1.56 34.77
CA TRP A 223 -18.08 1.90 34.29
C TRP A 223 -17.46 2.95 35.23
N THR A 224 -16.20 2.77 35.55
CA THR A 224 -15.44 3.75 36.30
C THR A 224 -14.85 4.79 35.35
N CYS A 225 -14.97 6.08 35.70
CA CYS A 225 -14.34 7.19 35.00
C CYS A 225 -13.41 7.92 35.97
N VAL A 226 -12.12 7.97 35.63
CA VAL A 226 -11.10 8.66 36.41
C VAL A 226 -10.25 9.56 35.48
N ARG A 227 -9.44 10.43 36.05
CA ARG A 227 -8.52 11.24 35.28
C ARG A 227 -7.26 10.46 34.94
N LEU A 228 -6.62 10.76 33.81
CA LEU A 228 -5.35 10.15 33.39
C LEU A 228 -4.30 10.20 34.50
N GLY A 229 -4.22 11.32 35.25
CA GLY A 229 -3.31 11.49 36.36
C GLY A 229 -3.54 10.59 37.55
N GLU A 230 -4.72 9.97 37.66
CA GLU A 230 -5.02 8.94 38.69
C GLU A 230 -4.58 7.55 38.22
N VAL A 231 -4.48 7.36 36.92
CA VAL A 231 -4.07 6.09 36.27
C VAL A 231 -2.56 6.02 36.07
N PHE A 232 -1.96 7.14 35.69
CA PHE A 232 -0.56 7.20 35.31
C PHE A 232 0.22 8.25 36.05
N LYS A 233 1.54 8.00 36.19
CA LYS A 233 2.52 8.98 36.65
C LYS A 233 3.42 9.37 35.46
N LYS A 234 3.62 10.68 35.30
CA LYS A 234 4.59 11.22 34.34
C LYS A 234 6.02 10.88 34.79
N VAL A 235 6.83 10.44 33.85
CA VAL A 235 8.24 10.11 34.07
C VAL A 235 9.13 10.82 33.05
N SER A 236 10.34 11.19 33.51
CA SER A 236 11.32 11.89 32.70
C SER A 236 12.74 11.36 32.99
N ARG A 237 12.89 10.02 32.90
CA ARG A 237 14.19 9.35 33.07
C ARG A 237 15.09 9.74 31.91
N ARG A 238 16.10 10.59 32.12
CA ARG A 238 16.98 11.10 31.04
C ARG A 238 18.15 10.17 30.78
N ASN A 239 18.53 10.05 29.52
CA ASN A 239 19.69 9.27 29.04
C ASN A 239 21.02 10.06 29.22
N THR A 240 21.21 10.68 30.38
CA THR A 240 22.33 11.60 30.64
C THR A 240 23.73 11.00 30.40
N LYS A 241 23.86 9.67 30.56
CA LYS A 241 25.10 8.93 30.33
C LYS A 241 25.21 8.40 28.90
N CYS A 242 24.21 8.63 28.04
CA CYS A 242 24.14 8.15 26.65
C CYS A 242 24.36 6.63 26.51
N LEU A 243 23.96 5.85 27.52
CA LEU A 243 24.14 4.38 27.54
C LEU A 243 23.10 3.65 26.67
N VAL A 244 21.88 4.18 26.60
CA VAL A 244 20.83 3.62 25.74
C VAL A 244 20.90 4.28 24.38
N LYS A 245 21.04 3.47 23.32
CA LYS A 245 21.19 3.94 21.93
C LYS A 245 19.99 3.64 21.05
N ASN A 246 19.08 2.76 21.48
CA ASN A 246 17.91 2.37 20.73
C ASN A 246 16.89 3.52 20.67
N VAL A 247 16.94 4.31 19.63
CA VAL A 247 16.02 5.44 19.42
C VAL A 247 14.68 4.93 18.94
N ILE A 248 13.63 5.31 19.66
CA ILE A 248 12.24 4.90 19.40
C ILE A 248 11.46 6.04 18.77
N THR A 249 10.68 5.72 17.75
CA THR A 249 9.65 6.61 17.21
C THR A 249 8.26 6.15 17.65
N ASN A 250 7.33 7.11 17.85
CA ASN A 250 5.94 6.82 18.16
C ASN A 250 5.08 7.04 16.90
N SER A 251 4.83 5.95 16.20
CA SER A 251 4.02 5.92 14.98
C SER A 251 2.55 5.72 15.31
N ALA A 252 1.66 6.40 14.58
CA ALA A 252 0.22 6.19 14.68
C ALA A 252 -0.21 4.82 14.15
N GLU A 253 0.54 4.25 13.21
CA GLU A 253 0.23 2.97 12.55
C GLU A 253 0.95 1.79 13.21
N TYR A 254 2.24 1.94 13.50
CA TYR A 254 3.10 0.84 13.97
C TYR A 254 3.35 0.88 15.49
N GLY A 255 2.89 1.93 16.19
CA GLY A 255 3.15 2.09 17.62
C GLY A 255 4.57 2.58 17.93
N LEU A 256 5.12 2.12 19.04
CA LEU A 256 6.49 2.45 19.46
C LEU A 256 7.47 1.44 18.87
N ILE A 257 8.22 1.86 17.88
CA ILE A 257 9.17 1.03 17.12
C ILE A 257 10.56 1.69 17.04
N PRO A 258 11.64 0.89 16.89
CA PRO A 258 12.96 1.43 16.63
C PRO A 258 12.97 2.32 15.39
N GLN A 259 13.62 3.48 15.49
CA GLN A 259 13.66 4.46 14.42
C GLN A 259 14.34 3.91 13.16
N ARG A 260 15.37 3.07 13.31
CA ARG A 260 16.05 2.35 12.22
C ARG A 260 15.13 1.44 11.41
N ASP A 261 14.03 0.94 12.02
CA ASP A 261 13.07 0.07 11.33
C ASP A 261 12.01 0.88 10.54
N PHE A 262 11.99 2.21 10.74
CA PHE A 262 11.00 3.11 10.14
C PHE A 262 11.58 4.05 9.08
N PHE A 263 12.86 4.44 9.23
CA PHE A 263 13.54 5.38 8.34
C PHE A 263 14.84 4.77 7.81
N ASP A 264 15.10 4.94 6.52
CA ASP A 264 16.35 4.50 5.87
C ASP A 264 17.59 5.29 6.34
N LYS A 265 17.41 6.31 7.18
CA LYS A 265 18.49 7.14 7.74
C LYS A 265 18.28 7.35 9.24
N ASP A 266 19.35 7.21 10.01
CA ASP A 266 19.37 7.61 11.41
C ASP A 266 19.16 9.13 11.53
N ILE A 267 18.00 9.53 12.06
CA ILE A 267 17.65 10.95 12.30
C ILE A 267 18.30 11.47 13.59
N ALA A 268 18.55 10.60 14.56
CA ALA A 268 19.26 10.95 15.78
C ALA A 268 20.77 10.81 15.54
N VAL A 269 21.45 11.95 15.37
CA VAL A 269 22.92 12.01 15.26
C VAL A 269 23.51 11.62 16.60
N ASP A 270 24.53 10.74 16.61
CA ASP A 270 25.34 10.41 17.78
C ASP A 270 25.83 11.69 18.45
N GLY A 271 25.53 11.85 19.76
CA GLY A 271 25.96 12.98 20.59
C GLY A 271 24.84 13.87 21.13
N ASN A 272 23.59 13.82 20.62
CA ASN A 272 22.50 14.69 21.08
C ASN A 272 21.37 13.97 21.81
N THR A 273 21.62 12.76 22.33
CA THR A 273 20.61 11.92 22.97
C THR A 273 20.59 11.99 24.50
N ALA A 274 21.49 12.79 25.10
CA ALA A 274 21.57 12.95 26.58
C ALA A 274 20.27 13.49 27.20
N ASN A 275 19.53 14.29 26.45
CA ASN A 275 18.24 14.85 26.86
C ASN A 275 17.03 13.97 26.56
N TYR A 276 17.20 12.87 25.84
CA TYR A 276 16.11 11.95 25.52
C TYR A 276 15.64 11.22 26.78
N TYR A 277 14.36 10.88 26.80
CA TYR A 277 13.80 10.10 27.89
C TYR A 277 14.02 8.60 27.64
N ILE A 278 14.43 7.87 28.69
CA ILE A 278 14.49 6.42 28.67
C ILE A 278 13.10 5.87 28.91
N ILE A 279 12.66 4.96 28.06
CA ILE A 279 11.42 4.20 28.20
C ILE A 279 11.72 2.71 28.36
N GLU A 280 10.89 2.04 29.15
CA GLU A 280 11.00 0.63 29.49
C GLU A 280 9.71 -0.10 29.12
N GLU A 281 9.76 -1.42 29.02
CA GLU A 281 8.59 -2.22 28.71
C GLU A 281 7.43 -1.88 29.68
N GLY A 282 6.25 -1.67 29.12
CA GLY A 282 5.05 -1.27 29.88
C GLY A 282 4.82 0.25 29.95
N ASP A 283 5.83 1.08 29.67
CA ASP A 283 5.65 2.53 29.62
C ASP A 283 4.69 2.94 28.49
N PHE A 284 3.92 3.99 28.75
CA PHE A 284 3.07 4.60 27.73
C PHE A 284 3.65 5.93 27.26
N VAL A 285 3.53 6.23 25.97
CA VAL A 285 4.06 7.45 25.39
C VAL A 285 2.99 8.15 24.57
N TYR A 286 2.75 9.40 24.87
CA TYR A 286 1.94 10.31 24.10
C TYR A 286 2.80 11.21 23.23
N ASN A 287 2.51 11.25 21.93
CA ASN A 287 3.11 12.16 20.96
C ASN A 287 2.06 13.18 20.50
N PRO A 288 2.22 14.49 20.78
CA PRO A 288 1.21 15.49 20.42
C PRO A 288 1.11 15.78 18.91
N ARG A 289 1.97 15.17 18.08
CA ARG A 289 1.98 15.42 16.64
C ARG A 289 0.80 14.76 15.95
N LYS A 290 0.04 15.58 15.21
CA LYS A 290 -1.15 15.13 14.45
C LYS A 290 -0.74 14.40 13.17
N SER A 291 -1.56 13.43 12.78
CA SER A 291 -1.51 12.78 11.47
C SER A 291 -2.92 12.43 11.01
N ASN A 292 -3.07 12.02 9.74
CA ASN A 292 -4.38 11.60 9.22
C ASN A 292 -4.98 10.41 9.98
N THR A 293 -4.15 9.53 10.51
CA THR A 293 -4.56 8.34 11.28
C THR A 293 -4.65 8.58 12.79
N ALA A 294 -4.03 9.66 13.29
CA ALA A 294 -4.10 10.07 14.68
C ALA A 294 -4.27 11.60 14.77
N PRO A 295 -5.50 12.11 14.63
CA PRO A 295 -5.78 13.56 14.58
C PRO A 295 -5.43 14.29 15.88
N TYR A 296 -5.34 13.58 17.00
CA TYR A 296 -4.93 14.11 18.30
C TYR A 296 -3.58 13.59 18.79
N GLY A 297 -2.79 12.98 17.87
CA GLY A 297 -1.52 12.37 18.15
C GLY A 297 -1.62 10.92 18.65
N PRO A 298 -0.64 10.06 18.37
CA PRO A 298 -0.64 8.69 18.85
C PRO A 298 -0.28 8.58 20.34
N PHE A 299 -0.98 7.67 21.01
CA PHE A 299 -0.75 7.31 22.40
C PHE A 299 -0.57 5.80 22.46
N ASN A 300 0.65 5.33 22.65
CA ASN A 300 0.99 3.92 22.55
C ASN A 300 1.75 3.41 23.77
N ARG A 301 1.62 2.08 24.02
CA ARG A 301 2.37 1.35 25.03
C ARG A 301 3.66 0.81 24.42
N TYR A 302 4.77 0.88 25.16
CA TYR A 302 6.04 0.29 24.77
C TYR A 302 6.06 -1.19 25.14
N ASN A 303 6.23 -2.06 24.15
CA ASN A 303 6.13 -3.51 24.31
C ASN A 303 7.45 -4.26 24.05
N LEU A 304 8.56 -3.51 23.81
CA LEU A 304 9.86 -4.15 23.59
C LEU A 304 10.57 -4.33 24.94
N SER A 305 11.25 -5.47 25.11
CA SER A 305 12.02 -5.78 26.32
C SER A 305 13.32 -4.96 26.43
N GLU A 306 13.89 -4.53 25.30
CA GLU A 306 15.05 -3.65 25.26
C GLU A 306 14.63 -2.22 25.63
N ARG A 307 15.40 -1.55 26.49
CA ARG A 307 15.21 -0.12 26.78
C ARG A 307 15.36 0.72 25.52
N GLY A 308 14.45 1.69 25.38
CA GLY A 308 14.52 2.66 24.29
C GLY A 308 14.72 4.07 24.80
N ILE A 309 15.12 4.97 23.90
CA ILE A 309 15.14 6.40 24.14
C ILE A 309 14.21 7.12 23.19
N ILE A 310 13.52 8.14 23.69
CA ILE A 310 12.54 8.88 22.92
C ILE A 310 12.67 10.39 23.12
N SER A 311 12.27 11.17 22.12
CA SER A 311 12.36 12.62 22.12
C SER A 311 11.68 13.22 23.36
N PRO A 312 12.30 14.23 24.00
CA PRO A 312 11.69 14.96 25.14
C PRO A 312 10.44 15.77 24.76
N LEU A 313 10.11 15.85 23.48
CA LEU A 313 8.84 16.42 23.00
C LEU A 313 7.62 15.53 23.30
N TYR A 314 7.83 14.27 23.66
CA TYR A 314 6.78 13.33 23.98
C TYR A 314 6.58 13.23 25.49
N THR A 315 5.39 12.86 25.91
CA THR A 315 5.11 12.63 27.33
C THR A 315 5.18 11.14 27.62
N CYS A 316 6.08 10.76 28.53
CA CYS A 316 6.24 9.37 28.98
C CYS A 316 5.51 9.16 30.32
N LEU A 317 4.78 8.06 30.41
CA LEU A 317 3.87 7.74 31.50
C LEU A 317 4.07 6.29 31.98
N VAL A 318 4.08 6.09 33.29
CA VAL A 318 4.11 4.79 33.93
C VAL A 318 2.75 4.51 34.56
N LEU A 319 2.19 3.34 34.27
CA LEU A 319 0.93 2.88 34.86
C LEU A 319 1.08 2.65 36.39
N GLN A 320 0.15 3.20 37.19
CA GLN A 320 0.12 3.06 38.64
C GLN A 320 -1.16 2.40 39.15
N ALA A 321 -2.26 2.52 38.38
CA ALA A 321 -3.54 1.94 38.78
C ALA A 321 -3.62 0.45 38.41
N ASP A 322 -4.44 -0.29 39.11
CA ASP A 322 -4.75 -1.70 38.80
C ASP A 322 -5.77 -1.79 37.66
N ILE A 323 -5.29 -1.46 36.44
CA ILE A 323 -6.03 -1.51 35.19
C ILE A 323 -5.23 -2.35 34.21
N ASN A 324 -5.91 -3.19 33.43
CA ASN A 324 -5.25 -4.02 32.42
C ASN A 324 -4.50 -3.15 31.38
N PRO A 325 -3.19 -3.28 31.26
CA PRO A 325 -2.40 -2.40 30.38
C PRO A 325 -2.69 -2.62 28.89
N SER A 326 -3.08 -3.82 28.45
CA SER A 326 -3.50 -4.08 27.07
C SER A 326 -4.84 -3.42 26.77
N TYR A 327 -5.78 -3.42 27.74
CA TYR A 327 -7.03 -2.67 27.63
C TYR A 327 -6.76 -1.16 27.43
N LEU A 328 -5.89 -0.58 28.26
CA LEU A 328 -5.52 0.83 28.14
C LEU A 328 -4.85 1.15 26.79
N ALA A 329 -3.99 0.26 26.30
CA ALA A 329 -3.38 0.43 24.98
C ALA A 329 -4.44 0.49 23.86
N TRP A 330 -5.51 -0.30 23.95
CA TRP A 330 -6.63 -0.23 23.02
C TRP A 330 -7.53 0.98 23.23
N TYR A 331 -7.76 1.36 24.51
CA TYR A 331 -8.50 2.58 24.85
C TYR A 331 -7.88 3.81 24.16
N PHE A 332 -6.56 3.98 24.26
CA PHE A 332 -5.86 5.12 23.67
C PHE A 332 -5.70 5.03 22.13
N ARG A 333 -5.90 3.87 21.54
CA ARG A 333 -6.03 3.72 20.09
C ARG A 333 -7.45 4.00 19.58
N SER A 334 -8.42 4.13 20.47
CA SER A 334 -9.81 4.50 20.14
C SER A 334 -10.00 6.01 20.13
N ASP A 335 -11.21 6.45 19.74
CA ASP A 335 -11.62 7.86 19.74
C ASP A 335 -12.29 8.29 21.06
N ALA A 336 -12.33 7.44 22.08
CA ALA A 336 -13.06 7.67 23.32
C ALA A 336 -12.60 8.91 24.12
N TRP A 337 -11.33 9.29 24.01
CA TRP A 337 -10.71 10.44 24.69
C TRP A 337 -10.57 11.67 23.80
N HIS A 338 -10.86 11.55 22.49
CA HIS A 338 -10.66 12.63 21.50
C HIS A 338 -11.53 13.85 21.78
N ARG A 339 -12.77 13.64 22.24
CA ARG A 339 -13.69 14.74 22.55
C ARG A 339 -13.14 15.67 23.62
N TYR A 340 -12.50 15.11 24.67
CA TYR A 340 -11.88 15.91 25.71
C TYR A 340 -10.77 16.80 25.13
N ILE A 341 -9.93 16.27 24.24
CA ILE A 341 -8.88 17.05 23.59
C ILE A 341 -9.47 18.13 22.69
N TYR A 342 -10.53 17.83 21.96
CA TYR A 342 -11.20 18.80 21.12
C TYR A 342 -11.75 19.98 21.92
N ASP A 343 -12.39 19.70 23.06
CA ASP A 343 -13.02 20.70 23.90
C ASP A 343 -12.02 21.54 24.74
N ASN A 344 -10.87 20.97 25.13
CA ASN A 344 -9.92 21.57 26.06
C ASN A 344 -8.54 21.89 25.45
N GLY A 345 -8.17 21.26 24.35
CA GLY A 345 -6.90 21.50 23.69
C GLY A 345 -6.93 22.81 22.90
N SER A 346 -5.95 23.70 23.11
CA SER A 346 -5.82 24.86 22.25
C SER A 346 -5.29 24.45 20.87
N GLN A 347 -5.91 24.97 19.82
CA GLN A 347 -5.34 24.93 18.48
C GLN A 347 -4.18 25.93 18.44
N GLY A 348 -3.01 25.49 18.91
CA GLY A 348 -1.82 26.33 18.98
C GLY A 348 -1.36 26.85 17.62
N VAL A 349 -0.42 27.80 17.63
CA VAL A 349 0.20 28.44 16.46
C VAL A 349 0.77 27.44 15.43
N ARG A 350 0.98 26.18 15.82
CA ARG A 350 1.43 25.09 14.95
C ARG A 350 0.27 24.14 14.64
N HIS A 351 -0.20 24.16 13.42
CA HIS A 351 -1.30 23.29 12.94
C HIS A 351 -0.99 21.78 12.99
N ASP A 352 0.30 21.41 13.08
CA ASP A 352 0.76 20.00 13.07
C ASP A 352 0.77 19.34 14.45
N ARG A 353 0.42 20.06 15.53
CA ARG A 353 0.47 19.54 16.91
C ARG A 353 -0.74 19.94 17.73
N VAL A 354 -1.06 19.07 18.70
CA VAL A 354 -1.99 19.42 19.80
C VAL A 354 -1.19 20.18 20.85
N SER A 355 -1.67 21.38 21.21
CA SER A 355 -1.10 22.16 22.31
C SER A 355 -1.91 21.90 23.58
N MET A 356 -1.30 21.24 24.55
CA MET A 356 -1.87 20.97 25.87
C MET A 356 -0.83 21.20 26.94
N THR A 357 -1.28 21.75 28.07
CA THR A 357 -0.49 21.75 29.32
C THR A 357 -0.47 20.33 29.91
N ASP A 358 0.49 20.08 30.80
CA ASP A 358 0.54 18.81 31.53
C ASP A 358 -0.76 18.54 32.31
N ASP A 359 -1.34 19.57 32.93
CA ASP A 359 -2.59 19.44 33.69
C ASP A 359 -3.78 19.04 32.81
N LEU A 360 -3.85 19.62 31.62
CA LEU A 360 -4.88 19.24 30.64
C LEU A 360 -4.68 17.80 30.14
N LEU A 361 -3.44 17.39 29.88
CA LEU A 361 -3.14 16.03 29.50
C LEU A 361 -3.52 15.03 30.60
N MET A 362 -3.14 15.33 31.86
CA MET A 362 -3.43 14.49 33.02
C MET A 362 -4.91 14.52 33.41
N GLY A 363 -5.66 15.48 32.90
CA GLY A 363 -7.12 15.61 33.04
C GLY A 363 -7.93 14.74 32.08
N ILE A 364 -7.32 14.08 31.07
CA ILE A 364 -8.04 13.22 30.11
C ILE A 364 -8.84 12.16 30.86
N PRO A 365 -10.15 12.01 30.58
CA PRO A 365 -10.96 10.95 31.20
C PRO A 365 -10.54 9.58 30.68
N VAL A 366 -10.38 8.63 31.60
CA VAL A 366 -10.13 7.22 31.30
C VAL A 366 -11.29 6.41 31.83
N MET A 367 -11.98 5.71 30.94
CA MET A 367 -13.16 4.94 31.26
C MET A 367 -12.86 3.44 31.13
N PHE A 368 -13.27 2.67 32.14
CA PHE A 368 -13.04 1.23 32.14
C PHE A 368 -14.10 0.46 32.94
N PRO A 369 -14.44 -0.77 32.50
CA PRO A 369 -15.31 -1.69 33.25
C PRO A 369 -14.50 -2.42 34.35
N ASN A 370 -15.10 -3.41 34.99
CA ASN A 370 -14.39 -4.30 35.89
C ASN A 370 -13.22 -5.03 35.20
N ILE A 371 -12.24 -5.51 35.99
CA ILE A 371 -10.98 -6.10 35.48
C ILE A 371 -11.20 -7.33 34.57
N ILE A 372 -12.24 -8.14 34.84
CA ILE A 372 -12.56 -9.31 34.01
C ILE A 372 -12.96 -8.90 32.59
N LYS A 373 -13.79 -7.86 32.46
CA LYS A 373 -14.18 -7.34 31.14
C LYS A 373 -13.05 -6.65 30.43
N GLN A 374 -12.20 -5.91 31.16
CA GLN A 374 -10.98 -5.35 30.57
C GLN A 374 -10.13 -6.43 29.91
N GLN A 375 -9.93 -7.55 30.61
CA GLN A 375 -9.20 -8.71 30.08
C GLN A 375 -9.84 -9.25 28.81
N VAL A 376 -11.15 -9.51 28.86
CA VAL A 376 -11.89 -10.05 27.69
C VAL A 376 -11.81 -9.11 26.49
N TYR A 377 -11.98 -7.80 26.69
CA TYR A 377 -11.92 -6.82 25.60
C TYR A 377 -10.52 -6.72 25.00
N ALA A 378 -9.47 -6.72 25.84
CA ALA A 378 -8.10 -6.74 25.40
C ALA A 378 -7.80 -7.99 24.56
N GLU A 379 -8.16 -9.18 25.05
CA GLU A 379 -7.96 -10.44 24.34
C GLU A 379 -8.68 -10.50 22.98
N ILE A 380 -9.92 -10.00 22.90
CA ILE A 380 -10.66 -9.93 21.63
C ILE A 380 -9.92 -9.05 20.62
N LEU A 381 -9.50 -7.86 21.05
CA LEU A 381 -8.82 -6.91 20.17
C LEU A 381 -7.43 -7.39 19.77
N ASP A 382 -6.67 -8.00 20.69
CA ASP A 382 -5.36 -8.60 20.40
C ASP A 382 -5.48 -9.75 19.39
N LYS A 383 -6.49 -10.60 19.51
CA LYS A 383 -6.76 -11.68 18.53
C LYS A 383 -7.12 -11.13 17.15
N ILE A 384 -7.92 -10.07 17.09
CA ILE A 384 -8.27 -9.40 15.82
C ILE A 384 -7.01 -8.80 15.18
N GLU A 385 -6.18 -8.11 15.98
CA GLU A 385 -4.93 -7.51 15.51
C GLU A 385 -3.97 -8.55 14.95
N THR A 386 -3.78 -9.66 15.69
CA THR A 386 -2.92 -10.77 15.25
C THR A 386 -3.38 -11.34 13.89
N ARG A 387 -4.70 -11.55 13.72
CA ARG A 387 -5.26 -12.02 12.45
C ARG A 387 -5.07 -11.02 11.32
N LEU A 388 -5.27 -9.73 11.60
CA LEU A 388 -5.04 -8.65 10.63
C LEU A 388 -3.58 -8.62 10.18
N GLN A 389 -2.63 -8.67 11.12
CA GLN A 389 -1.20 -8.68 10.81
C GLN A 389 -0.79 -9.92 10.00
N THR A 390 -1.33 -11.09 10.33
CA THR A 390 -1.09 -12.32 9.57
C THR A 390 -1.62 -12.19 8.15
N ALA A 391 -2.85 -11.70 7.98
CA ALA A 391 -3.45 -11.51 6.67
C ALA A 391 -2.69 -10.46 5.83
N GLN A 392 -2.18 -9.42 6.46
CA GLN A 392 -1.37 -8.39 5.80
C GLN A 392 -0.02 -8.95 5.30
N LYS A 393 0.67 -9.73 6.13
CA LYS A 393 1.94 -10.39 5.74
C LYS A 393 1.74 -11.37 4.58
N GLU A 394 0.65 -12.14 4.61
CA GLU A 394 0.30 -13.06 3.51
C GLU A 394 0.03 -12.29 2.20
N TYR A 395 -0.67 -11.15 2.27
CA TYR A 395 -0.89 -10.27 1.12
C TYR A 395 0.44 -9.78 0.52
N GLU A 396 1.34 -9.27 1.34
CA GLU A 396 2.65 -8.78 0.91
C GLU A 396 3.51 -9.88 0.28
N LEU A 397 3.48 -11.09 0.86
CA LEU A 397 4.17 -12.25 0.31
C LEU A 397 3.62 -12.66 -1.05
N LEU A 398 2.30 -12.71 -1.21
CA LEU A 398 1.65 -13.05 -2.49
C LEU A 398 2.01 -12.03 -3.58
N VAL A 399 2.02 -10.73 -3.26
CA VAL A 399 2.44 -9.67 -4.20
C VAL A 399 3.91 -9.85 -4.60
N SER A 400 4.78 -10.11 -3.65
CA SER A 400 6.20 -10.37 -3.91
C SER A 400 6.41 -11.60 -4.79
N MET A 401 5.71 -12.70 -4.50
CA MET A 401 5.75 -13.93 -5.30
C MET A 401 5.27 -13.69 -6.73
N LYS A 402 4.15 -12.98 -6.94
CA LYS A 402 3.66 -12.61 -8.27
C LYS A 402 4.71 -11.88 -9.08
N ASN A 403 5.33 -10.86 -8.47
CA ASN A 403 6.39 -10.11 -9.14
C ASN A 403 7.60 -10.98 -9.50
N GLY A 404 8.00 -11.89 -8.63
CA GLY A 404 9.07 -12.86 -8.89
C GLY A 404 8.73 -13.81 -10.03
N PHE A 405 7.50 -14.33 -10.10
CA PHE A 405 7.04 -15.19 -11.20
C PHE A 405 6.97 -14.43 -12.53
N ALA A 406 6.43 -13.22 -12.53
CA ALA A 406 6.36 -12.39 -13.74
C ALA A 406 7.75 -12.07 -14.33
N GLN A 407 8.80 -11.98 -13.49
CA GLN A 407 10.16 -11.76 -13.96
C GLN A 407 10.87 -13.02 -14.46
N GLN A 408 10.44 -14.22 -14.04
CA GLN A 408 11.10 -15.46 -14.34
C GLN A 408 10.40 -16.30 -15.42
N LEU A 409 9.08 -16.09 -15.61
CA LEU A 409 8.27 -16.80 -16.60
C LEU A 409 8.37 -16.19 -18.02
N PHE A 410 8.90 -14.97 -18.16
CA PHE A 410 9.04 -14.27 -19.46
C PHE A 410 10.50 -13.99 -19.81
N ILE A 411 10.80 -13.90 -21.13
CA ILE A 411 12.13 -13.64 -21.69
C ILE A 411 12.06 -12.61 -22.82
#